data_9c9a21b51f6e77062cd55d3b1342923c
#
_entry.id   9c9a21b51f6e77062cd55d3b1342923c
#
_cell.length_a   1.000
_cell.length_b   1.000
_cell.length_c   1.000
_cell.angle_alpha   90.00
_cell.angle_beta   90.00
_cell.angle_gamma   90.00
#
_symmetry.space_group_name_H-M   'P 1'
#
loop_
_entity.id
_entity.type
_entity.pdbx_description
1 polymer ?
#
loop_
_entity_poly.entity_id
_entity_poly.type
_entity_poly.pdbx_seq_one_letter_code
_entity_poly.pdbx_strand_id
1 'polypeptide(L)'
;MDNATAQNLIDLNTRFYAKHAASFSATRSAPWEGWQRVTDIAREDFGDAPTSLRVFDLACGNLRFERFLAEQLPHTSLHVTAIDNCPALAANMNELARVDYHSADILTALLVQSDHSCVNANPTPQAAALDAAFPHASCDIAVCFGFMHHVPGAALRQAILSRLIGSVCPGGIVIVSFWQFMNDERIARKAARSLDLALAQPPFAGFDPSSLEEGDHLLGWQADDAAFRYCHHFSTAEIDQLATSVAPLATPIAAFSADGSNHSLNRYLALQRRD
;
A
#
# COMPACT_ATOMS: atom_id res chain seq x y z
N MET A 1 0.68 -1.07 -19.12
CA MET A 1 1.14 -2.46 -18.79
C MET A 1 0.01 -3.43 -19.11
N ASP A 2 0.31 -4.60 -19.70
CA ASP A 2 -0.68 -5.66 -19.91
C ASP A 2 -0.89 -6.51 -18.65
N ASN A 3 -2.03 -7.24 -18.60
CA ASN A 3 -2.44 -8.01 -17.43
C ASN A 3 -1.50 -9.18 -17.12
N ALA A 4 -0.87 -9.80 -18.13
CA ALA A 4 0.04 -10.91 -17.91
C ALA A 4 1.35 -10.43 -17.24
N THR A 5 1.88 -9.31 -17.69
CA THR A 5 3.03 -8.65 -17.05
C THR A 5 2.68 -8.21 -15.63
N ALA A 6 1.52 -7.58 -15.42
CA ALA A 6 1.08 -7.18 -14.09
C ALA A 6 0.97 -8.37 -13.13
N GLN A 7 0.37 -9.50 -13.57
CA GLN A 7 0.28 -10.72 -12.76
C GLN A 7 1.66 -11.28 -12.41
N ASN A 8 2.60 -11.33 -13.36
CA ASN A 8 3.95 -11.81 -13.10
C ASN A 8 4.68 -10.95 -12.04
N LEU A 9 4.48 -9.63 -12.05
CA LEU A 9 5.05 -8.72 -11.06
C LEU A 9 4.40 -8.87 -9.67
N ILE A 10 3.08 -9.09 -9.62
CA ILE A 10 2.34 -9.43 -8.39
C ILE A 10 2.88 -10.73 -7.80
N ASP A 11 3.01 -11.79 -8.61
CA ASP A 11 3.53 -13.08 -8.20
C ASP A 11 4.98 -13.00 -7.74
N LEU A 12 5.81 -12.18 -8.38
CA LEU A 12 7.18 -11.91 -7.98
C LEU A 12 7.22 -11.35 -6.55
N ASN A 13 6.40 -10.34 -6.26
CA ASN A 13 6.31 -9.73 -4.94
C ASN A 13 5.75 -10.71 -3.90
N THR A 14 4.73 -11.47 -4.23
CA THR A 14 4.16 -12.49 -3.32
C THR A 14 5.21 -13.52 -2.93
N ARG A 15 5.97 -14.06 -3.90
CA ARG A 15 7.08 -14.98 -3.62
C ARG A 15 8.20 -14.33 -2.81
N PHE A 16 8.52 -13.07 -3.10
CA PHE A 16 9.53 -12.32 -2.35
C PHE A 16 9.15 -12.21 -0.87
N TYR A 17 7.94 -11.74 -0.57
CA TYR A 17 7.50 -11.56 0.81
C TYR A 17 7.33 -12.89 1.54
N ALA A 18 6.80 -13.92 0.90
CA ALA A 18 6.73 -15.27 1.48
C ALA A 18 8.11 -15.80 1.91
N LYS A 19 9.14 -15.53 1.09
CA LYS A 19 10.53 -15.97 1.37
C LYS A 19 11.23 -15.12 2.42
N HIS A 20 10.98 -13.81 2.42
CA HIS A 20 11.77 -12.84 3.18
C HIS A 20 11.03 -12.19 4.36
N ALA A 21 9.82 -12.66 4.72
CA ALA A 21 8.96 -12.07 5.76
C ALA A 21 9.71 -11.80 7.07
N ALA A 22 10.45 -12.78 7.60
CA ALA A 22 11.17 -12.64 8.86
C ALA A 22 12.26 -11.55 8.79
N SER A 23 13.10 -11.57 7.73
CA SER A 23 14.16 -10.58 7.57
C SER A 23 13.60 -9.19 7.25
N PHE A 24 12.45 -9.12 6.56
CA PHE A 24 11.75 -7.87 6.30
C PHE A 24 11.19 -7.28 7.59
N SER A 25 10.48 -8.07 8.38
CA SER A 25 9.91 -7.65 9.67
C SER A 25 11.00 -7.20 10.65
N ALA A 26 12.13 -7.90 10.71
CA ALA A 26 13.27 -7.53 11.56
C ALA A 26 13.86 -6.13 11.26
N THR A 27 13.73 -5.65 10.03
CA THR A 27 14.17 -4.30 9.64
C THR A 27 13.09 -3.23 9.83
N ARG A 28 11.93 -3.59 10.32
CA ARG A 28 10.73 -2.73 10.49
C ARG A 28 10.27 -2.71 11.95
N SER A 29 11.17 -2.31 12.86
CA SER A 29 10.89 -2.24 14.30
C SER A 29 10.44 -0.86 14.79
N ALA A 30 10.93 0.22 14.17
CA ALA A 30 10.58 1.59 14.55
C ALA A 30 9.41 2.14 13.72
N PRO A 31 8.55 3.00 14.29
CA PRO A 31 7.52 3.71 13.53
C PRO A 31 8.15 4.62 12.48
N TRP A 32 7.42 4.89 11.42
CA TRP A 32 7.82 5.90 10.44
C TRP A 32 7.57 7.30 10.99
N GLU A 33 8.46 8.23 10.66
CA GLU A 33 8.36 9.62 11.10
C GLU A 33 7.06 10.28 10.60
N GLY A 34 6.69 10.00 9.35
CA GLY A 34 5.47 10.54 8.75
C GLY A 34 4.19 10.15 9.47
N TRP A 35 4.17 9.07 10.26
CA TRP A 35 2.99 8.64 11.00
C TRP A 35 2.60 9.60 12.13
N GLN A 36 3.57 10.40 12.64
CA GLN A 36 3.23 11.46 13.59
C GLN A 36 2.25 12.46 12.95
N ARG A 37 2.55 12.93 11.73
CA ARG A 37 1.64 13.84 11.01
C ARG A 37 0.30 13.18 10.66
N VAL A 38 0.30 11.87 10.36
CA VAL A 38 -0.95 11.09 10.18
C VAL A 38 -1.83 11.17 11.44
N THR A 39 -1.23 10.99 12.62
CA THR A 39 -1.96 11.09 13.89
C THR A 39 -2.45 12.52 14.16
N ASP A 40 -1.67 13.53 13.81
CA ASP A 40 -2.08 14.93 13.95
C ASP A 40 -3.28 15.25 13.04
N ILE A 41 -3.29 14.77 11.79
CA ILE A 41 -4.44 14.89 10.88
C ILE A 41 -5.68 14.20 11.48
N ALA A 42 -5.52 13.02 12.06
CA ALA A 42 -6.62 12.33 12.72
C ALA A 42 -7.18 13.13 13.91
N ARG A 43 -6.30 13.77 14.70
CA ARG A 43 -6.74 14.64 15.82
C ARG A 43 -7.40 15.92 15.34
N GLU A 44 -6.90 16.53 14.27
CA GLU A 44 -7.48 17.73 13.66
C GLU A 44 -8.94 17.48 13.20
N ASP A 45 -9.24 16.29 12.70
CA ASP A 45 -10.55 15.95 12.13
C ASP A 45 -11.50 15.30 13.15
N PHE A 46 -11.01 14.41 14.02
CA PHE A 46 -11.82 13.65 14.98
C PHE A 46 -11.70 14.13 16.44
N GLY A 47 -10.88 15.16 16.69
CA GLY A 47 -10.57 15.69 18.02
C GLY A 47 -9.33 15.05 18.66
N ASP A 48 -8.75 15.72 19.66
CA ASP A 48 -7.50 15.31 20.32
C ASP A 48 -7.55 13.92 20.97
N ALA A 49 -8.73 13.51 21.47
CA ALA A 49 -8.95 12.22 22.13
C ALA A 49 -10.33 11.67 21.77
N PRO A 50 -10.53 11.19 20.53
CA PRO A 50 -11.79 10.60 20.14
C PRO A 50 -12.06 9.36 21.01
N THR A 51 -13.30 9.13 21.40
CA THR A 51 -13.68 7.97 22.22
C THR A 51 -13.48 6.66 21.48
N SER A 52 -13.66 6.66 20.16
CA SER A 52 -13.51 5.49 19.30
C SER A 52 -13.06 5.92 17.91
N LEU A 53 -12.24 5.08 17.25
CA LEU A 53 -11.87 5.19 15.83
C LEU A 53 -11.94 3.82 15.16
N ARG A 54 -12.58 3.77 13.99
CA ARG A 54 -12.62 2.61 13.11
C ARG A 54 -11.57 2.82 12.00
N VAL A 55 -10.57 1.99 12.00
CA VAL A 55 -9.42 2.09 11.10
C VAL A 55 -9.42 0.91 10.14
N PHE A 56 -9.21 1.19 8.86
CA PHE A 56 -8.93 0.18 7.85
C PHE A 56 -7.48 0.31 7.41
N ASP A 57 -6.67 -0.75 7.56
CA ASP A 57 -5.28 -0.78 7.07
C ASP A 57 -5.11 -1.80 5.95
N LEU A 58 -4.86 -1.29 4.74
CA LEU A 58 -4.57 -2.09 3.57
C LEU A 58 -3.06 -2.33 3.43
N ALA A 59 -2.66 -3.61 3.41
CA ALA A 59 -1.28 -4.06 3.44
C ALA A 59 -0.57 -3.70 4.76
N CYS A 60 -1.20 -4.09 5.86
CA CYS A 60 -0.79 -3.78 7.23
C CYS A 60 0.58 -4.36 7.63
N GLY A 61 1.12 -5.34 6.88
CA GLY A 61 2.41 -5.96 7.12
C GLY A 61 2.51 -6.57 8.53
N ASN A 62 3.44 -6.07 9.33
CA ASN A 62 3.65 -6.54 10.70
C ASN A 62 2.88 -5.75 11.78
N LEU A 63 1.82 -5.05 11.41
CA LEU A 63 0.94 -4.29 12.31
C LEU A 63 1.68 -3.23 13.15
N ARG A 64 2.67 -2.62 12.55
CA ARG A 64 3.49 -1.63 13.24
C ARG A 64 2.79 -0.28 13.36
N PHE A 65 1.95 0.07 12.36
CA PHE A 65 1.17 1.30 12.42
C PHE A 65 0.10 1.24 13.51
N GLU A 66 -0.56 0.10 13.67
CA GLU A 66 -1.58 -0.11 14.69
C GLU A 66 -1.01 0.01 16.10
N ARG A 67 0.20 -0.56 16.35
CA ARG A 67 0.91 -0.38 17.62
C ARG A 67 1.22 1.09 17.88
N PHE A 68 1.79 1.76 16.87
CA PHE A 68 2.08 3.18 16.97
C PHE A 68 0.82 4.00 17.25
N LEU A 69 -0.28 3.75 16.52
CA LEU A 69 -1.54 4.47 16.70
C LEU A 69 -2.13 4.26 18.12
N ALA A 70 -2.06 3.03 18.62
CA ALA A 70 -2.51 2.71 19.99
C ALA A 70 -1.68 3.45 21.06
N GLU A 71 -0.37 3.59 20.85
CA GLU A 71 0.51 4.36 21.73
C GLU A 71 0.22 5.87 21.69
N GLN A 72 -0.10 6.39 20.50
CA GLN A 72 -0.40 7.81 20.30
C GLN A 72 -1.80 8.20 20.81
N LEU A 73 -2.73 7.27 20.81
CA LEU A 73 -4.13 7.47 21.20
C LEU A 73 -4.57 6.52 22.34
N PRO A 74 -3.92 6.60 23.53
CA PRO A 74 -4.09 5.58 24.58
C PRO A 74 -5.49 5.54 25.20
N HIS A 75 -6.29 6.60 25.01
CA HIS A 75 -7.66 6.72 25.53
C HIS A 75 -8.73 6.46 24.47
N THR A 76 -8.34 6.17 23.23
CA THR A 76 -9.24 5.90 22.10
C THR A 76 -9.48 4.40 21.95
N SER A 77 -10.74 4.01 21.83
CA SER A 77 -11.08 2.64 21.46
C SER A 77 -10.83 2.42 19.96
N LEU A 78 -9.70 1.80 19.61
CA LEU A 78 -9.38 1.49 18.23
C LEU A 78 -10.07 0.19 17.80
N HIS A 79 -10.75 0.21 16.65
CA HIS A 79 -11.31 -0.95 15.97
C HIS A 79 -10.65 -1.03 14.59
N VAL A 80 -9.76 -1.98 14.42
CA VAL A 80 -8.94 -2.07 13.20
C VAL A 80 -9.36 -3.26 12.36
N THR A 81 -9.67 -3.03 11.09
CA THR A 81 -9.72 -4.06 10.06
C THR A 81 -8.42 -3.98 9.27
N ALA A 82 -7.63 -5.04 9.27
CA ALA A 82 -6.30 -5.08 8.68
C ALA A 82 -6.20 -6.19 7.62
N ILE A 83 -5.66 -5.87 6.45
CA ILE A 83 -5.51 -6.81 5.35
C ILE A 83 -4.05 -6.88 4.91
N ASP A 84 -3.54 -8.10 4.71
CA ASP A 84 -2.26 -8.36 4.05
C ASP A 84 -2.28 -9.73 3.37
N ASN A 85 -1.52 -9.91 2.28
CA ASN A 85 -1.42 -11.20 1.58
C ASN A 85 -0.30 -12.08 2.13
N CYS A 86 0.47 -11.63 3.12
CA CYS A 86 1.58 -12.36 3.72
C CYS A 86 1.35 -12.60 5.23
N PRO A 87 0.62 -13.65 5.64
CA PRO A 87 0.33 -13.93 7.05
C PRO A 87 1.58 -14.06 7.93
N ALA A 88 2.72 -14.43 7.34
CA ALA A 88 3.97 -14.52 8.05
C ALA A 88 4.49 -13.16 8.59
N LEU A 89 4.05 -12.04 8.02
CA LEU A 89 4.35 -10.70 8.54
C LEU A 89 3.54 -10.41 9.80
N ALA A 90 2.28 -10.83 9.84
CA ALA A 90 1.35 -10.58 10.93
C ALA A 90 1.43 -11.63 12.07
N ALA A 91 2.51 -12.39 12.18
CA ALA A 91 2.64 -13.49 13.14
C ALA A 91 2.52 -13.08 14.63
N ASN A 92 2.71 -11.80 14.98
CA ASN A 92 2.65 -11.27 16.35
C ASN A 92 1.34 -10.53 16.67
N MET A 93 0.24 -10.86 15.98
CA MET A 93 -1.07 -10.19 16.16
C MET A 93 -1.65 -10.30 17.58
N ASN A 94 -1.33 -11.36 18.31
CA ASN A 94 -1.91 -11.66 19.64
C ASN A 94 -1.63 -10.57 20.69
N GLU A 95 -0.75 -9.62 20.42
CA GLU A 95 -0.41 -8.52 21.32
C GLU A 95 -1.32 -7.29 21.14
N LEU A 96 -2.14 -7.25 20.08
CA LEU A 96 -3.03 -6.12 19.78
C LEU A 96 -4.49 -6.53 19.99
N ALA A 97 -5.10 -5.99 21.05
CA ALA A 97 -6.53 -6.14 21.26
C ALA A 97 -7.29 -5.38 20.15
N ARG A 98 -8.29 -6.07 19.51
CA ARG A 98 -9.24 -5.48 18.55
C ARG A 98 -8.68 -5.22 17.13
N VAL A 99 -7.74 -6.02 16.67
CA VAL A 99 -7.39 -6.09 15.24
C VAL A 99 -8.10 -7.30 14.62
N ASP A 100 -8.97 -7.03 13.65
CA ASP A 100 -9.58 -8.04 12.79
C ASP A 100 -8.72 -8.17 11.52
N TYR A 101 -7.88 -9.21 11.50
CA TYR A 101 -6.95 -9.44 10.40
C TYR A 101 -7.50 -10.43 9.39
N HIS A 102 -7.40 -10.05 8.12
CA HIS A 102 -7.77 -10.89 6.98
C HIS A 102 -6.60 -11.09 6.03
N SER A 103 -6.32 -12.34 5.66
CA SER A 103 -5.34 -12.63 4.61
C SER A 103 -6.03 -12.63 3.25
N ALA A 104 -5.65 -11.70 2.36
CA ALA A 104 -6.23 -11.60 1.03
C ALA A 104 -5.25 -11.03 0.00
N ASP A 105 -5.22 -11.63 -1.19
CA ASP A 105 -4.50 -11.11 -2.35
C ASP A 105 -5.41 -10.16 -3.15
N ILE A 106 -5.35 -8.89 -2.76
CA ILE A 106 -6.18 -7.83 -3.34
C ILE A 106 -5.78 -7.52 -4.79
N LEU A 107 -4.49 -7.60 -5.12
CA LEU A 107 -4.02 -7.22 -6.47
C LEU A 107 -4.45 -8.22 -7.52
N THR A 108 -4.27 -9.52 -7.26
CA THR A 108 -4.75 -10.56 -8.17
C THR A 108 -6.28 -10.50 -8.33
N ALA A 109 -7.01 -10.27 -7.24
CA ALA A 109 -8.47 -10.15 -7.30
C ALA A 109 -8.94 -8.94 -8.11
N LEU A 110 -8.27 -7.77 -7.99
CA LEU A 110 -8.54 -6.58 -8.81
C LEU A 110 -8.21 -6.80 -10.28
N LEU A 111 -7.11 -7.47 -10.58
CA LEU A 111 -6.69 -7.76 -11.95
C LEU A 111 -7.71 -8.65 -12.66
N VAL A 112 -8.17 -9.71 -11.99
CA VAL A 112 -9.24 -10.60 -12.48
C VAL A 112 -10.55 -9.83 -12.72
N GLN A 113 -10.92 -8.93 -11.81
CA GLN A 113 -12.12 -8.10 -11.94
C GLN A 113 -12.04 -7.18 -13.17
N SER A 114 -10.89 -6.60 -13.46
CA SER A 114 -10.68 -5.72 -14.61
C SER A 114 -10.89 -6.45 -15.95
N ASP A 115 -10.50 -7.72 -16.03
CA ASP A 115 -10.69 -8.55 -17.23
C ASP A 115 -12.15 -8.91 -17.50
N HIS A 116 -12.98 -9.00 -16.45
CA HIS A 116 -14.38 -9.43 -16.53
C HIS A 116 -15.38 -8.27 -16.64
N SER A 117 -14.96 -7.02 -16.56
CA SER A 117 -15.84 -5.84 -16.61
C SER A 117 -16.59 -5.65 -17.93
N CYS A 118 -16.25 -6.43 -18.96
CA CYS A 118 -16.89 -6.40 -20.28
C CYS A 118 -18.01 -7.45 -20.47
N VAL A 119 -18.32 -8.28 -19.48
CA VAL A 119 -19.32 -9.36 -19.60
C VAL A 119 -20.34 -9.24 -18.47
N ASN A 120 -21.63 -9.21 -18.82
CA ASN A 120 -22.77 -9.25 -17.89
C ASN A 120 -22.85 -10.60 -17.14
N ALA A 121 -21.86 -10.92 -16.35
CA ALA A 121 -21.77 -12.15 -15.57
C ALA A 121 -22.02 -11.87 -14.09
N ASN A 122 -22.61 -12.84 -13.38
CA ASN A 122 -22.64 -12.83 -11.92
C ASN A 122 -21.20 -12.60 -11.37
N PRO A 123 -21.05 -11.88 -10.27
CA PRO A 123 -19.72 -11.62 -9.70
C PRO A 123 -19.00 -12.95 -9.47
N THR A 124 -17.75 -13.02 -9.93
CA THR A 124 -16.91 -14.20 -9.68
C THR A 124 -16.69 -14.34 -8.17
N PRO A 125 -16.41 -15.55 -7.66
CA PRO A 125 -16.05 -15.73 -6.25
C PRO A 125 -14.91 -14.79 -5.80
N GLN A 126 -13.96 -14.49 -6.69
CA GLN A 126 -12.86 -13.56 -6.46
C GLN A 126 -13.34 -12.11 -6.33
N ALA A 127 -14.27 -11.66 -7.18
CA ALA A 127 -14.86 -10.33 -7.09
C ALA A 127 -15.68 -10.17 -5.79
N ALA A 128 -16.45 -11.20 -5.41
CA ALA A 128 -17.18 -11.21 -4.15
C ALA A 128 -16.24 -11.19 -2.93
N ALA A 129 -15.14 -11.95 -2.97
CA ALA A 129 -14.13 -11.95 -1.93
C ALA A 129 -13.42 -10.59 -1.81
N LEU A 130 -13.14 -9.94 -2.96
CA LEU A 130 -12.57 -8.60 -3.00
C LEU A 130 -13.51 -7.58 -2.36
N ASP A 131 -14.80 -7.59 -2.73
CA ASP A 131 -15.79 -6.68 -2.16
C ASP A 131 -15.99 -6.93 -0.66
N ALA A 132 -15.93 -8.19 -0.21
CA ALA A 132 -16.01 -8.54 1.20
C ALA A 132 -14.75 -8.11 2.00
N ALA A 133 -13.60 -7.98 1.33
CA ALA A 133 -12.35 -7.58 1.97
C ALA A 133 -12.31 -6.07 2.30
N PHE A 134 -13.01 -5.24 1.52
CA PHE A 134 -13.04 -3.80 1.77
C PHE A 134 -14.28 -3.43 2.60
N PRO A 135 -14.12 -2.72 3.73
CA PRO A 135 -15.25 -2.12 4.45
C PRO A 135 -16.04 -1.17 3.53
N HIS A 136 -17.37 -1.16 3.66
CA HIS A 136 -18.20 -0.24 2.88
C HIS A 136 -18.64 0.94 3.72
N ALA A 137 -18.08 2.13 3.48
CA ALA A 137 -18.44 3.39 4.12
C ALA A 137 -18.62 3.26 5.65
N SER A 138 -17.74 2.48 6.30
CA SER A 138 -17.91 2.13 7.71
C SER A 138 -16.71 2.49 8.58
N CYS A 139 -15.58 2.90 7.97
CA CYS A 139 -14.39 3.32 8.69
C CYS A 139 -14.31 4.84 8.80
N ASP A 140 -13.64 5.33 9.82
CA ASP A 140 -13.35 6.75 10.03
C ASP A 140 -12.06 7.10 9.27
N ILE A 141 -11.08 6.19 9.30
CA ILE A 141 -9.79 6.35 8.64
C ILE A 141 -9.48 5.07 7.85
N ALA A 142 -8.99 5.23 6.62
CA ALA A 142 -8.34 4.16 5.87
C ALA A 142 -6.89 4.54 5.57
N VAL A 143 -5.97 3.62 5.76
CA VAL A 143 -4.55 3.83 5.49
C VAL A 143 -3.98 2.77 4.54
N CYS A 144 -2.92 3.16 3.81
CA CYS A 144 -2.17 2.25 2.96
C CYS A 144 -0.71 2.70 2.93
N PHE A 145 0.13 2.07 3.77
CA PHE A 145 1.52 2.48 3.93
C PHE A 145 2.49 1.43 3.39
N GLY A 146 3.41 1.87 2.53
CA GLY A 146 4.45 1.00 1.99
C GLY A 146 3.94 -0.06 1.01
N PHE A 147 2.81 0.15 0.37
CA PHE A 147 2.19 -0.81 -0.55
C PHE A 147 2.05 -0.30 -1.98
N MET A 148 1.67 0.96 -2.19
CA MET A 148 1.37 1.49 -3.53
C MET A 148 2.50 1.27 -4.55
N HIS A 149 3.74 1.26 -4.10
CA HIS A 149 4.89 0.97 -4.97
C HIS A 149 4.99 -0.53 -5.38
N HIS A 150 4.16 -1.41 -4.84
CA HIS A 150 4.01 -2.80 -5.28
C HIS A 150 2.83 -3.03 -6.22
N VAL A 151 2.07 -1.99 -6.51
CA VAL A 151 0.87 -2.05 -7.37
C VAL A 151 1.28 -1.77 -8.83
N PRO A 152 1.29 -2.77 -9.73
CA PRO A 152 1.69 -2.59 -11.11
C PRO A 152 0.58 -1.92 -11.92
N GLY A 153 0.96 -0.91 -12.71
CA GLY A 153 0.07 -0.22 -13.64
C GLY A 153 -0.84 0.84 -13.00
N ALA A 154 -1.01 1.97 -13.70
CA ALA A 154 -1.77 3.11 -13.21
C ALA A 154 -3.25 2.79 -12.90
N ALA A 155 -3.87 1.91 -13.68
CA ALA A 155 -5.27 1.52 -13.49
C ALA A 155 -5.49 0.81 -12.15
N LEU A 156 -4.60 -0.12 -11.74
CA LEU A 156 -4.70 -0.79 -10.45
C LEU A 156 -4.43 0.19 -9.29
N ARG A 157 -3.48 1.12 -9.43
CA ARG A 157 -3.21 2.16 -8.44
C ARG A 157 -4.44 3.03 -8.20
N GLN A 158 -5.12 3.45 -9.27
CA GLN A 158 -6.36 4.21 -9.18
C GLN A 158 -7.50 3.39 -8.55
N ALA A 159 -7.62 2.10 -8.92
CA ALA A 159 -8.65 1.21 -8.36
C ALA A 159 -8.45 1.03 -6.84
N ILE A 160 -7.22 0.82 -6.36
CA ILE A 160 -6.90 0.75 -4.94
C ILE A 160 -7.31 2.04 -4.21
N LEU A 161 -6.91 3.20 -4.75
CA LEU A 161 -7.24 4.48 -4.13
C LEU A 161 -8.75 4.72 -4.06
N SER A 162 -9.48 4.39 -5.13
CA SER A 162 -10.95 4.50 -5.16
C SER A 162 -11.62 3.58 -4.13
N ARG A 163 -11.12 2.36 -3.93
CA ARG A 163 -11.66 1.43 -2.93
C ARG A 163 -11.36 1.88 -1.50
N LEU A 164 -10.17 2.42 -1.24
CA LEU A 164 -9.85 3.01 0.06
C LEU A 164 -10.81 4.17 0.39
N ILE A 165 -11.11 5.03 -0.59
CA ILE A 165 -12.09 6.12 -0.42
C ILE A 165 -13.49 5.55 -0.16
N GLY A 166 -13.88 4.48 -0.86
CA GLY A 166 -15.16 3.80 -0.64
C GLY A 166 -15.28 3.13 0.74
N SER A 167 -14.17 2.84 1.41
CA SER A 167 -14.14 2.18 2.73
C SER A 167 -14.46 3.12 3.87
N VAL A 168 -14.15 4.40 3.77
CA VAL A 168 -14.43 5.37 4.82
C VAL A 168 -15.84 5.95 4.71
N CYS A 169 -16.40 6.38 5.81
CA CYS A 169 -17.67 7.13 5.84
C CYS A 169 -17.55 8.46 5.07
N PRO A 170 -18.66 9.09 4.63
CA PRO A 170 -18.62 10.49 4.20
C PRO A 170 -17.92 11.37 5.26
N GLY A 171 -17.01 12.23 4.84
CA GLY A 171 -16.14 13.00 5.73
C GLY A 171 -14.95 12.21 6.30
N GLY A 172 -14.89 10.89 6.17
CA GLY A 172 -13.75 10.08 6.61
C GLY A 172 -12.49 10.30 5.80
N ILE A 173 -11.34 9.92 6.34
CA ILE A 173 -10.02 10.25 5.81
C ILE A 173 -9.34 9.01 5.24
N VAL A 174 -8.70 9.18 4.08
CA VAL A 174 -7.81 8.18 3.46
C VAL A 174 -6.40 8.74 3.44
N ILE A 175 -5.41 7.99 3.96
CA ILE A 175 -4.01 8.42 3.94
C ILE A 175 -3.15 7.34 3.30
N VAL A 176 -2.42 7.72 2.26
CA VAL A 176 -1.58 6.81 1.46
C VAL A 176 -0.15 7.32 1.41
N SER A 177 0.82 6.41 1.52
CA SER A 177 2.22 6.73 1.31
C SER A 177 2.71 6.23 -0.05
N PHE A 178 3.47 7.07 -0.74
CA PHE A 178 4.08 6.81 -2.04
C PHE A 178 5.59 6.85 -1.91
N TRP A 179 6.26 5.78 -2.28
CA TRP A 179 7.69 5.66 -2.12
C TRP A 179 8.43 6.37 -3.26
N GLN A 180 9.26 7.37 -2.89
CA GLN A 180 10.05 8.19 -3.82
C GLN A 180 11.54 7.80 -3.78
N PHE A 181 11.82 6.50 -3.82
CA PHE A 181 13.12 5.91 -3.52
C PHE A 181 14.25 6.27 -4.50
N MET A 182 13.93 6.71 -5.71
CA MET A 182 14.94 7.17 -6.65
C MET A 182 15.54 8.53 -6.25
N ASN A 183 14.92 9.24 -5.28
CA ASN A 183 15.49 10.44 -4.67
C ASN A 183 16.63 10.09 -3.67
N ASP A 184 16.82 8.82 -3.31
CA ASP A 184 17.96 8.32 -2.53
C ASP A 184 18.98 7.69 -3.49
N GLU A 185 20.15 8.33 -3.65
CA GLU A 185 21.20 7.87 -4.58
C GLU A 185 21.66 6.44 -4.33
N ARG A 186 21.67 5.98 -3.07
CA ARG A 186 22.08 4.62 -2.71
C ARG A 186 21.07 3.62 -3.26
N ILE A 187 19.76 3.92 -3.12
CA ILE A 187 18.68 3.05 -3.63
C ILE A 187 18.64 3.13 -5.15
N ALA A 188 18.82 4.31 -5.75
CA ALA A 188 18.90 4.47 -7.21
C ALA A 188 20.03 3.63 -7.83
N ARG A 189 21.23 3.67 -7.23
CA ARG A 189 22.35 2.81 -7.66
C ARG A 189 22.03 1.32 -7.50
N LYS A 190 21.30 0.94 -6.45
CA LYS A 190 20.85 -0.44 -6.26
C LYS A 190 19.85 -0.86 -7.34
N ALA A 191 18.89 0.00 -7.67
CA ALA A 191 17.91 -0.25 -8.73
C ALA A 191 18.58 -0.50 -10.08
N ALA A 192 19.59 0.31 -10.43
CA ALA A 192 20.37 0.11 -11.66
C ALA A 192 21.06 -1.26 -11.69
N ARG A 193 21.77 -1.64 -10.62
CA ARG A 193 22.41 -2.97 -10.54
C ARG A 193 21.41 -4.13 -10.61
N SER A 194 20.26 -3.99 -9.95
CA SER A 194 19.22 -5.02 -9.99
C SER A 194 18.63 -5.17 -11.39
N LEU A 195 18.51 -4.09 -12.16
CA LEU A 195 18.07 -4.15 -13.57
C LEU A 195 19.11 -4.89 -14.44
N ASP A 196 20.38 -4.56 -14.31
CA ASP A 196 21.46 -5.25 -15.05
C ASP A 196 21.45 -6.76 -14.77
N LEU A 197 21.23 -7.14 -13.51
CA LEU A 197 21.09 -8.54 -13.12
C LEU A 197 19.84 -9.19 -13.68
N ALA A 198 18.70 -8.50 -13.68
CA ALA A 198 17.45 -9.01 -14.23
C ALA A 198 17.50 -9.21 -15.76
N LEU A 199 18.31 -8.43 -16.48
CA LEU A 199 18.59 -8.64 -17.89
C LEU A 199 19.43 -9.89 -18.13
N ALA A 200 20.39 -10.17 -17.24
CA ALA A 200 21.25 -11.35 -17.33
C ALA A 200 20.56 -12.63 -16.77
N GLN A 201 19.72 -12.47 -15.78
CA GLN A 201 19.00 -13.53 -15.07
C GLN A 201 17.54 -13.11 -14.84
N PRO A 202 16.66 -13.32 -15.83
CA PRO A 202 15.27 -12.86 -15.76
C PRO A 202 14.55 -13.34 -14.50
N PRO A 203 13.76 -12.47 -13.81
CA PRO A 203 13.07 -12.78 -12.56
C PRO A 203 11.94 -13.80 -12.74
N PHE A 204 11.44 -13.93 -13.98
CA PHE A 204 10.44 -14.92 -14.40
C PHE A 204 10.56 -15.19 -15.91
N ALA A 205 9.99 -16.30 -16.37
CA ALA A 205 10.00 -16.66 -17.78
C ALA A 205 9.26 -15.62 -18.64
N GLY A 206 9.86 -15.19 -19.75
CA GLY A 206 9.28 -14.18 -20.64
C GLY A 206 9.39 -12.74 -20.12
N PHE A 207 10.22 -12.47 -19.11
CA PHE A 207 10.48 -11.11 -18.68
C PHE A 207 11.01 -10.25 -19.83
N ASP A 208 10.29 -9.18 -20.14
CA ASP A 208 10.67 -8.15 -21.09
C ASP A 208 10.70 -6.80 -20.38
N PRO A 209 11.88 -6.16 -20.22
CA PRO A 209 11.99 -4.87 -19.58
C PRO A 209 11.22 -3.75 -20.32
N SER A 210 10.96 -3.92 -21.63
CA SER A 210 10.16 -2.95 -22.40
C SER A 210 8.68 -2.93 -22.02
N SER A 211 8.21 -3.95 -21.31
CA SER A 211 6.85 -4.01 -20.77
C SER A 211 6.66 -3.24 -19.46
N LEU A 212 7.76 -2.80 -18.84
CA LEU A 212 7.73 -1.96 -17.64
C LEU A 212 7.37 -0.51 -18.01
N GLU A 213 6.59 0.12 -17.12
CA GLU A 213 6.23 1.54 -17.26
C GLU A 213 7.35 2.44 -16.71
N GLU A 214 7.32 3.73 -17.07
CA GLU A 214 8.20 4.72 -16.45
C GLU A 214 8.00 4.70 -14.92
N GLY A 215 9.10 4.69 -14.17
CA GLY A 215 9.09 4.57 -12.70
C GLY A 215 9.11 3.13 -12.19
N ASP A 216 8.93 2.12 -13.05
CA ASP A 216 9.00 0.71 -12.64
C ASP A 216 10.44 0.23 -12.50
N HIS A 217 10.74 -0.42 -11.40
CA HIS A 217 12.06 -0.95 -11.08
C HIS A 217 11.99 -2.33 -10.46
N LEU A 218 13.07 -3.09 -10.63
CA LEU A 218 13.35 -4.28 -9.83
C LEU A 218 14.37 -3.92 -8.76
N LEU A 219 14.08 -4.27 -7.51
CA LEU A 219 14.97 -4.01 -6.38
C LEU A 219 15.34 -5.33 -5.71
N GLY A 220 16.64 -5.55 -5.52
CA GLY A 220 17.14 -6.65 -4.69
C GLY A 220 16.88 -6.40 -3.20
N TRP A 221 17.19 -7.38 -2.38
CA TRP A 221 17.00 -7.33 -0.93
C TRP A 221 18.32 -7.43 -0.18
N GLN A 222 18.54 -6.51 0.77
CA GLN A 222 19.78 -6.45 1.56
C GLN A 222 21.04 -6.49 0.69
N ALA A 223 21.91 -7.50 0.85
CA ALA A 223 23.12 -7.71 0.06
C ALA A 223 22.88 -8.56 -1.21
N ASP A 224 21.66 -9.10 -1.41
CA ASP A 224 21.29 -9.91 -2.57
C ASP A 224 20.56 -9.05 -3.60
N ASP A 225 21.28 -8.60 -4.62
CA ASP A 225 20.71 -7.80 -5.69
C ASP A 225 19.84 -8.64 -6.66
N ALA A 226 19.91 -9.99 -6.62
CA ALA A 226 19.08 -10.90 -7.39
C ALA A 226 17.81 -11.38 -6.63
N ALA A 227 17.65 -11.04 -5.36
CA ALA A 227 16.39 -11.25 -4.63
C ALA A 227 15.35 -10.19 -5.04
N PHE A 228 14.93 -10.28 -6.31
CA PHE A 228 14.09 -9.26 -6.93
C PHE A 228 12.73 -9.12 -6.30
N ARG A 229 12.30 -7.86 -6.18
CA ARG A 229 10.92 -7.43 -5.99
C ARG A 229 10.62 -6.28 -6.93
N TYR A 230 9.41 -6.22 -7.42
CA TYR A 230 8.91 -5.08 -8.20
C TYR A 230 8.63 -3.91 -7.28
N CYS A 231 9.09 -2.73 -7.68
CA CYS A 231 8.78 -1.46 -7.01
C CYS A 231 8.59 -0.36 -8.04
N HIS A 232 7.55 0.43 -7.86
CA HIS A 232 7.31 1.64 -8.65
C HIS A 232 7.78 2.87 -7.87
N HIS A 233 8.57 3.72 -8.52
CA HIS A 233 8.96 5.03 -8.02
C HIS A 233 7.93 6.06 -8.41
N PHE A 234 7.32 6.71 -7.43
CA PHE A 234 6.33 7.75 -7.70
C PHE A 234 6.98 9.11 -7.88
N SER A 235 6.72 9.78 -9.00
CA SER A 235 6.96 11.21 -9.12
C SER A 235 5.86 12.01 -8.40
N THR A 236 6.17 13.25 -8.00
CA THR A 236 5.15 14.14 -7.42
C THR A 236 4.01 14.40 -8.41
N ALA A 237 4.33 14.59 -9.69
CA ALA A 237 3.32 14.80 -10.73
C ALA A 237 2.35 13.61 -10.87
N GLU A 238 2.83 12.38 -10.76
CA GLU A 238 1.99 11.18 -10.79
C GLU A 238 1.06 11.11 -9.58
N ILE A 239 1.56 11.45 -8.38
CA ILE A 239 0.73 11.49 -7.16
C ILE A 239 -0.38 12.54 -7.31
N ASP A 240 -0.08 13.71 -7.89
CA ASP A 240 -1.06 14.76 -8.15
C ASP A 240 -2.09 14.31 -9.21
N GLN A 241 -1.68 13.55 -10.22
CA GLN A 241 -2.59 12.95 -11.21
C GLN A 241 -3.51 11.91 -10.57
N LEU A 242 -2.99 11.05 -9.68
CA LEU A 242 -3.80 10.10 -8.92
C LEU A 242 -4.83 10.81 -8.04
N ALA A 243 -4.43 11.87 -7.32
CA ALA A 243 -5.35 12.70 -6.54
C ALA A 243 -6.44 13.32 -7.42
N THR A 244 -6.07 13.83 -8.60
CA THR A 244 -7.00 14.40 -9.58
C THR A 244 -7.99 13.36 -10.10
N SER A 245 -7.53 12.14 -10.37
CA SER A 245 -8.39 11.05 -10.89
C SER A 245 -9.51 10.64 -9.93
N VAL A 246 -9.35 10.88 -8.64
CA VAL A 246 -10.37 10.61 -7.60
C VAL A 246 -11.06 11.87 -7.07
N ALA A 247 -10.84 13.03 -7.66
CA ALA A 247 -11.45 14.30 -7.24
C ALA A 247 -12.99 14.29 -7.14
N PRO A 248 -13.73 13.49 -7.95
CA PRO A 248 -15.17 13.33 -7.74
C PRO A 248 -15.54 12.64 -6.42
N LEU A 249 -14.65 11.82 -5.85
CA LEU A 249 -14.89 10.99 -4.66
C LEU A 249 -14.33 11.63 -3.39
N ALA A 250 -13.21 12.33 -3.48
CA ALA A 250 -12.52 12.88 -2.32
C ALA A 250 -11.76 14.17 -2.64
N THR A 251 -11.47 14.94 -1.58
CA THR A 251 -10.73 16.20 -1.67
C THR A 251 -9.38 16.04 -0.95
N PRO A 252 -8.25 16.43 -1.55
CA PRO A 252 -6.97 16.49 -0.83
C PRO A 252 -7.04 17.47 0.34
N ILE A 253 -6.67 17.03 1.54
CA ILE A 253 -6.63 17.86 2.75
C ILE A 253 -5.19 18.09 3.22
N ALA A 254 -4.26 17.18 2.90
CA ALA A 254 -2.84 17.37 3.17
C ALA A 254 -1.98 16.59 2.19
N ALA A 255 -0.78 17.11 1.90
CA ALA A 255 0.27 16.39 1.20
C ALA A 255 1.63 16.81 1.79
N PHE A 256 2.42 15.83 2.26
CA PHE A 256 3.70 16.11 2.91
C PHE A 256 4.71 14.99 2.62
N SER A 257 6.00 15.31 2.74
CA SER A 257 7.08 14.34 2.63
C SER A 257 7.65 14.03 4.01
N ALA A 258 8.06 12.79 4.21
CA ALA A 258 8.70 12.33 5.43
C ALA A 258 9.54 11.08 5.16
N ASP A 259 10.12 10.54 6.21
CA ASP A 259 10.88 9.31 6.28
C ASP A 259 12.21 9.34 5.53
N GLY A 260 13.08 8.40 5.90
CA GLY A 260 14.44 8.33 5.38
C GLY A 260 15.35 9.38 5.98
N SER A 261 16.63 9.32 5.63
CA SER A 261 17.65 10.23 6.17
C SER A 261 17.51 11.69 5.73
N ASN A 262 16.78 11.92 4.64
CA ASN A 262 16.51 13.23 4.05
C ASN A 262 15.07 13.72 4.24
N HIS A 263 14.25 13.00 5.05
CA HIS A 263 12.83 13.30 5.31
C HIS A 263 11.97 13.43 4.04
N SER A 264 12.38 12.76 2.96
CA SER A 264 11.69 12.83 1.67
C SER A 264 11.57 11.48 0.95
N LEU A 265 11.75 10.38 1.70
CA LEU A 265 11.71 9.04 1.12
C LEU A 265 10.29 8.63 0.74
N ASN A 266 9.30 9.09 1.51
CA ASN A 266 7.88 8.89 1.22
C ASN A 266 7.16 10.23 1.04
N ARG A 267 6.27 10.29 0.05
CA ARG A 267 5.25 11.33 -0.07
C ARG A 267 3.94 10.77 0.45
N TYR A 268 3.32 11.48 1.38
CA TYR A 268 2.01 11.16 1.92
C TYR A 268 0.96 12.04 1.27
N LEU A 269 -0.18 11.44 0.96
CA LEU A 269 -1.38 12.12 0.49
C LEU A 269 -2.53 11.77 1.42
N ALA A 270 -3.16 12.77 2.01
CA ALA A 270 -4.38 12.65 2.79
C ALA A 270 -5.57 13.21 2.01
N LEU A 271 -6.61 12.42 1.89
CA LEU A 271 -7.83 12.72 1.17
C LEU A 271 -9.02 12.62 2.13
N GLN A 272 -9.96 13.56 2.06
CA GLN A 272 -11.23 13.45 2.76
C GLN A 272 -12.33 13.05 1.78
N ARG A 273 -13.07 11.99 2.10
CA ARG A 273 -14.19 11.53 1.29
C ARG A 273 -15.29 12.59 1.24
N ARG A 274 -15.81 12.83 0.06
CA ARG A 274 -16.99 13.68 -0.15
C ARG A 274 -18.27 12.97 0.30
N ASP A 275 -19.34 13.74 0.51
CA ASP A 275 -20.69 13.23 0.83
C ASP A 275 -21.28 12.36 -0.30
#